data_1920ed0ccaf88671746ebb4e8f5009e8
#
_entry.id   1920ed0ccaf88671746ebb4e8f5009e8
#
_cell.length_a   1.000
_cell.length_b   1.000
_cell.length_c   1.000
_cell.angle_alpha   90.00
_cell.angle_beta   90.00
_cell.angle_gamma   90.00
#
_symmetry.space_group_name_H-M   'P 1'
#
loop_
_entity.id
_entity.type
_entity.pdbx_description
1 polymer ?
#
loop_
_entity_poly.entity_id
_entity_poly.type
_entity_poly.pdbx_seq_one_letter_code
_entity_poly.pdbx_strand_id
1 'polypeptide(L)'
;MKKIILSAFTATTLILSNSSIFAAPHTISLGIPQQHTFTEKNEDGSKIEADEPSGYFIGIKFPVGFGLGIDSYKTKFKGDTSKIVTFMYNIFYQFPIPVIDIIIGLGSGKTKLACSACAEDYTDPESGKKTGYKAGEASQWFTSFGIQLTQLIDIHMSYRSVTSKKIEQVFSGTKVNYSGNVRGIGLAFNF
;
A
#
# COMPACT_ATOMS: atom_id res chain seq x y z
N MET A 1 -4.24 27.65 30.71
CA MET A 1 -3.87 26.93 29.48
C MET A 1 -2.38 26.55 29.39
N LYS A 2 -1.41 27.43 29.73
CA LYS A 2 0.04 27.09 29.69
C LYS A 2 0.46 25.89 30.56
N LYS A 3 -0.17 25.67 31.75
CA LYS A 3 0.16 24.56 32.66
C LYS A 3 -0.28 23.18 32.13
N ILE A 4 -1.36 23.10 31.35
CA ILE A 4 -1.86 21.84 30.77
C ILE A 4 -0.96 21.39 29.62
N ILE A 5 -0.45 22.31 28.83
CA ILE A 5 0.45 22.00 27.72
C ILE A 5 1.79 21.47 28.24
N LEU A 6 2.30 22.04 29.34
CA LEU A 6 3.56 21.60 29.95
C LEU A 6 3.45 20.20 30.55
N SER A 7 2.31 19.87 31.17
CA SER A 7 2.10 18.53 31.75
C SER A 7 1.88 17.45 30.68
N ALA A 8 1.26 17.78 29.55
CA ALA A 8 1.14 16.87 28.39
C ALA A 8 2.51 16.59 27.77
N PHE A 9 3.38 17.60 27.66
CA PHE A 9 4.71 17.44 27.10
C PHE A 9 5.63 16.60 27.99
N THR A 10 5.55 16.77 29.31
CA THR A 10 6.31 15.96 30.28
C THR A 10 5.83 14.52 30.34
N ALA A 11 4.52 14.25 30.23
CA ALA A 11 3.99 12.89 30.17
C ALA A 11 4.43 12.17 28.89
N THR A 12 4.43 12.85 27.74
CA THR A 12 4.89 12.29 26.48
C THR A 12 6.39 11.96 26.49
N THR A 13 7.21 12.81 27.13
CA THR A 13 8.66 12.57 27.26
C THR A 13 8.98 11.38 28.19
N LEU A 14 8.19 11.19 29.26
CA LEU A 14 8.35 10.04 30.17
C LEU A 14 7.95 8.71 29.50
N ILE A 15 6.94 8.70 28.65
CA ILE A 15 6.54 7.50 27.89
C ILE A 15 7.61 7.14 26.85
N LEU A 16 8.22 8.12 26.19
CA LEU A 16 9.28 7.89 25.20
C LEU A 16 10.60 7.41 25.84
N SER A 17 10.90 7.78 27.09
CA SER A 17 12.15 7.39 27.75
C SER A 17 12.16 5.95 28.27
N ASN A 18 10.99 5.32 28.46
CA ASN A 18 10.89 3.93 28.95
C ASN A 18 10.68 2.90 27.85
N SER A 19 10.57 3.31 26.59
CA SER A 19 10.27 2.43 25.45
C SER A 19 11.45 1.61 24.92
N SER A 20 12.66 1.82 25.46
CA SER A 20 13.85 1.09 25.03
C SER A 20 13.91 -0.39 25.47
N ILE A 21 12.94 -0.85 26.29
CA ILE A 21 12.99 -2.20 26.87
C ILE A 21 12.24 -3.24 26.03
N PHE A 22 11.35 -2.83 25.09
CA PHE A 22 10.46 -3.77 24.36
C PHE A 22 10.53 -3.68 22.82
N ALA A 23 11.36 -2.83 22.26
CA ALA A 23 11.49 -2.82 20.79
C ALA A 23 12.38 -3.98 20.37
N ALA A 24 11.80 -5.04 19.81
CA ALA A 24 12.57 -6.06 19.13
C ALA A 24 13.50 -5.40 18.13
N PRO A 25 14.77 -5.77 18.05
CA PRO A 25 15.75 -5.07 17.23
C PRO A 25 15.37 -5.06 15.76
N HIS A 26 14.76 -6.12 15.27
CA HIS A 26 14.31 -6.26 13.89
C HIS A 26 12.91 -6.85 13.82
N THR A 27 12.15 -6.48 12.80
CA THR A 27 10.83 -7.05 12.53
C THR A 27 10.69 -7.32 11.04
N ILE A 28 10.21 -8.50 10.68
CA ILE A 28 9.78 -8.81 9.32
C ILE A 28 8.26 -8.87 9.33
N SER A 29 7.61 -8.08 8.49
CA SER A 29 6.16 -8.06 8.32
C SER A 29 5.76 -8.67 6.98
N LEU A 30 4.73 -9.51 7.01
CA LEU A 30 4.11 -10.13 5.85
C LEU A 30 2.62 -9.84 5.88
N GLY A 31 2.05 -9.36 4.80
CA GLY A 31 0.63 -9.06 4.71
C GLY A 31 0.05 -9.42 3.35
N ILE A 32 -1.26 -9.51 3.30
CA ILE A 32 -2.03 -9.76 2.08
C ILE A 32 -3.13 -8.72 1.94
N PRO A 33 -3.41 -8.25 0.71
CA PRO A 33 -4.54 -7.39 0.46
C PRO A 33 -5.84 -8.19 0.62
N GLN A 34 -6.86 -7.56 1.20
CA GLN A 34 -8.18 -8.16 1.41
C GLN A 34 -9.25 -7.45 0.60
N GLN A 35 -9.13 -6.15 0.42
CA GLN A 35 -10.09 -5.34 -0.30
C GLN A 35 -9.39 -4.23 -1.06
N HIS A 36 -9.85 -3.96 -2.28
CA HIS A 36 -9.47 -2.79 -3.07
C HIS A 36 -10.72 -2.04 -3.48
N THR A 37 -10.71 -0.72 -3.34
CA THR A 37 -11.80 0.16 -3.76
C THR A 37 -11.22 1.25 -4.62
N PHE A 38 -11.64 1.33 -5.89
CA PHE A 38 -11.24 2.42 -6.78
C PHE A 38 -11.98 3.71 -6.40
N THR A 39 -11.29 4.84 -6.47
CA THR A 39 -11.87 6.16 -6.21
C THR A 39 -12.44 6.82 -7.46
N GLU A 40 -11.96 6.41 -8.61
CA GLU A 40 -12.43 6.90 -9.90
C GLU A 40 -13.73 6.20 -10.33
N LYS A 41 -14.43 6.87 -11.22
CA LYS A 41 -15.67 6.39 -11.84
C LYS A 41 -15.46 6.18 -13.33
N ASN A 42 -16.27 5.34 -13.92
CA ASN A 42 -16.39 5.20 -15.37
C ASN A 42 -16.92 6.49 -16.00
N GLU A 43 -16.84 6.59 -17.32
CA GLU A 43 -17.36 7.75 -18.09
C GLU A 43 -18.86 7.99 -17.88
N ASP A 44 -19.62 6.94 -17.62
CA ASP A 44 -21.06 6.99 -17.30
C ASP A 44 -21.38 7.39 -15.84
N GLY A 45 -20.34 7.65 -15.03
CA GLY A 45 -20.46 8.00 -13.62
C GLY A 45 -20.64 6.80 -12.68
N SER A 46 -20.70 5.57 -13.17
CA SER A 46 -20.74 4.36 -12.36
C SER A 46 -19.39 4.13 -11.63
N LYS A 47 -19.44 3.46 -10.48
CA LYS A 47 -18.22 3.08 -9.76
C LYS A 47 -17.52 1.93 -10.48
N ILE A 48 -16.20 2.02 -10.57
CA ILE A 48 -15.38 0.90 -10.97
C ILE A 48 -15.39 -0.12 -9.83
N GLU A 49 -16.02 -1.28 -10.08
CA GLU A 49 -16.08 -2.35 -9.09
C GLU A 49 -14.84 -3.24 -9.20
N ALA A 50 -14.22 -3.48 -8.05
CA ALA A 50 -13.08 -4.37 -7.92
C ALA A 50 -13.53 -5.74 -7.41
N ASP A 51 -12.90 -6.77 -7.92
CA ASP A 51 -12.92 -8.11 -7.36
C ASP A 51 -11.85 -8.24 -6.27
N GLU A 52 -11.78 -9.38 -5.57
CA GLU A 52 -10.82 -9.60 -4.51
C GLU A 52 -9.37 -9.38 -5.00
N PRO A 53 -8.59 -8.52 -4.34
CA PRO A 53 -7.20 -8.33 -4.67
C PRO A 53 -6.38 -9.54 -4.22
N SER A 54 -5.27 -9.81 -4.91
CA SER A 54 -4.33 -10.86 -4.55
C SER A 54 -2.89 -10.37 -4.67
N GLY A 55 -2.03 -10.80 -3.76
CA GLY A 55 -0.65 -10.39 -3.71
C GLY A 55 -0.11 -10.36 -2.29
N TYR A 56 0.91 -9.54 -2.05
CA TYR A 56 1.56 -9.48 -0.76
C TYR A 56 2.12 -8.08 -0.45
N PHE A 57 2.31 -7.83 0.83
CA PHE A 57 3.03 -6.71 1.43
C PHE A 57 4.15 -7.29 2.28
N ILE A 58 5.39 -6.86 2.03
CA ILE A 58 6.55 -7.30 2.80
C ILE A 58 7.24 -6.06 3.35
N GLY A 59 7.63 -6.09 4.63
CA GLY A 59 8.37 -5.03 5.27
C GLY A 59 9.46 -5.56 6.19
N ILE A 60 10.54 -4.80 6.32
CA ILE A 60 11.61 -5.01 7.28
C ILE A 60 11.78 -3.73 8.08
N LYS A 61 11.66 -3.81 9.40
CA LYS A 61 11.92 -2.71 10.33
C LYS A 61 13.27 -2.89 10.98
N PHE A 62 14.00 -1.79 11.11
CA PHE A 62 15.25 -1.69 11.82
C PHE A 62 15.06 -1.21 13.28
N PRO A 63 16.06 -1.38 14.16
CA PRO A 63 15.94 -1.05 15.59
C PRO A 63 15.51 0.39 15.90
N VAL A 64 15.84 1.33 15.01
CA VAL A 64 15.50 2.75 15.15
C VAL A 64 14.04 3.08 14.77
N GLY A 65 13.21 2.06 14.47
CA GLY A 65 11.81 2.24 14.10
C GLY A 65 11.57 2.48 12.61
N PHE A 66 12.58 2.83 11.83
CA PHE A 66 12.46 2.95 10.38
C PHE A 66 12.44 1.58 9.70
N GLY A 67 11.77 1.50 8.57
CA GLY A 67 11.71 0.29 7.78
C GLY A 67 11.57 0.55 6.29
N LEU A 68 11.81 -0.51 5.53
CA LEU A 68 11.66 -0.58 4.08
C LEU A 68 10.68 -1.69 3.73
N GLY A 69 9.94 -1.53 2.64
CA GLY A 69 8.97 -2.53 2.23
C GLY A 69 8.74 -2.57 0.73
N ILE A 70 8.05 -3.62 0.33
CA ILE A 70 7.59 -3.84 -1.03
C ILE A 70 6.15 -4.30 -0.98
N ASP A 71 5.28 -3.65 -1.77
CA ASP A 71 3.93 -4.12 -2.02
C ASP A 71 3.83 -4.57 -3.48
N SER A 72 3.29 -5.76 -3.69
CA SER A 72 3.01 -6.30 -5.01
C SER A 72 1.65 -6.97 -5.00
N TYR A 73 0.69 -6.41 -5.71
CA TYR A 73 -0.66 -6.96 -5.77
C TYR A 73 -1.34 -6.68 -7.10
N LYS A 74 -2.35 -7.48 -7.39
CA LYS A 74 -3.20 -7.37 -8.57
C LYS A 74 -4.66 -7.40 -8.14
N THR A 75 -5.50 -6.61 -8.81
CA THR A 75 -6.94 -6.54 -8.60
C THR A 75 -7.63 -6.69 -9.94
N LYS A 76 -8.57 -7.61 -10.05
CA LYS A 76 -9.43 -7.77 -11.23
C LYS A 76 -10.55 -6.76 -11.19
N PHE A 77 -11.03 -6.34 -12.36
CA PHE A 77 -12.30 -5.65 -12.47
C PHE A 77 -13.43 -6.66 -12.41
N LYS A 78 -14.49 -6.32 -11.70
CA LYS A 78 -15.66 -7.20 -11.61
C LYS A 78 -16.32 -7.37 -12.97
N GLY A 79 -16.49 -8.60 -13.40
CA GLY A 79 -17.09 -8.92 -14.71
C GLY A 79 -16.13 -8.78 -15.90
N ASP A 80 -14.85 -8.50 -15.69
CA ASP A 80 -13.83 -8.39 -16.74
C ASP A 80 -12.64 -9.31 -16.46
N THR A 81 -11.93 -9.69 -17.52
CA THR A 81 -10.68 -10.45 -17.43
C THR A 81 -9.47 -9.57 -17.17
N SER A 82 -9.60 -8.27 -17.38
CA SER A 82 -8.55 -7.27 -17.14
C SER A 82 -8.27 -7.09 -15.65
N LYS A 83 -7.05 -6.75 -15.32
CA LYS A 83 -6.61 -6.53 -13.94
C LYS A 83 -5.62 -5.37 -13.86
N ILE A 84 -5.63 -4.68 -12.74
CA ILE A 84 -4.59 -3.73 -12.35
C ILE A 84 -3.53 -4.46 -11.56
N VAL A 85 -2.26 -4.24 -11.92
CA VAL A 85 -1.09 -4.73 -11.19
C VAL A 85 -0.34 -3.54 -10.64
N THR A 86 -0.17 -3.50 -9.34
CA THR A 86 0.52 -2.43 -8.60
C THR A 86 1.77 -2.99 -7.94
N PHE A 87 2.88 -2.28 -8.08
CA PHE A 87 4.14 -2.57 -7.44
C PHE A 87 4.70 -1.29 -6.82
N MET A 88 5.01 -1.33 -5.51
CA MET A 88 5.48 -0.19 -4.72
C MET A 88 6.71 -0.53 -3.90
N TYR A 89 7.64 0.41 -3.81
CA TYR A 89 8.67 0.46 -2.79
C TYR A 89 8.23 1.41 -1.69
N ASN A 90 8.42 1.02 -0.44
CA ASN A 90 7.93 1.73 0.72
C ASN A 90 9.05 2.09 1.68
N ILE A 91 8.93 3.25 2.31
CA ILE A 91 9.62 3.61 3.53
C ILE A 91 8.59 3.83 4.62
N PHE A 92 8.86 3.43 5.83
CA PHE A 92 7.92 3.59 6.93
C PHE A 92 8.60 3.80 8.27
N TYR A 93 7.82 4.27 9.21
CA TYR A 93 8.20 4.40 10.61
C TYR A 93 7.17 3.72 11.50
N GLN A 94 7.63 2.86 12.39
CA GLN A 94 6.83 2.25 13.45
C GLN A 94 7.07 3.00 14.75
N PHE A 95 6.00 3.50 15.35
CA PHE A 95 6.06 4.20 16.61
C PHE A 95 6.38 3.23 17.74
N PRO A 96 7.30 3.59 18.66
CA PRO A 96 7.70 2.74 19.77
C PRO A 96 6.64 2.77 20.90
N ILE A 97 5.46 2.22 20.65
CA ILE A 97 4.37 2.14 21.61
C ILE A 97 4.31 0.70 22.11
N PRO A 98 4.38 0.45 23.42
CA PRO A 98 4.26 -0.91 23.96
C PRO A 98 2.91 -1.54 23.61
N VAL A 99 2.91 -2.82 23.24
CA VAL A 99 1.71 -3.65 22.99
C VAL A 99 0.94 -3.29 21.70
N ILE A 100 1.07 -2.06 21.20
CA ILE A 100 0.35 -1.57 20.02
C ILE A 100 1.35 -1.13 18.97
N ASP A 101 1.22 -1.67 17.76
CA ASP A 101 2.01 -1.25 16.64
C ASP A 101 1.26 -0.23 15.78
N ILE A 102 1.81 0.96 15.66
CA ILE A 102 1.34 1.98 14.74
C ILE A 102 2.45 2.24 13.73
N ILE A 103 2.16 2.00 12.46
CA ILE A 103 3.07 2.22 11.35
C ILE A 103 2.47 3.30 10.44
N ILE A 104 3.30 4.24 10.01
CA ILE A 104 2.97 5.20 8.95
C ILE A 104 4.06 5.11 7.90
N GLY A 105 3.67 5.08 6.63
CA GLY A 105 4.62 4.97 5.54
C GLY A 105 4.18 5.66 4.27
N LEU A 106 5.17 5.84 3.41
CA LEU A 106 5.04 6.39 2.06
C LEU A 106 5.65 5.40 1.06
N GLY A 107 5.07 5.35 -0.12
CA GLY A 107 5.55 4.49 -1.18
C GLY A 107 5.53 5.17 -2.54
N SER A 108 6.39 4.67 -3.41
CA SER A 108 6.46 5.06 -4.82
C SER A 108 6.66 3.82 -5.68
N GLY A 109 6.04 3.81 -6.85
CA GLY A 109 6.11 2.67 -7.74
C GLY A 109 5.35 2.86 -9.04
N LYS A 110 4.76 1.78 -9.53
CA LYS A 110 4.04 1.76 -10.82
C LYS A 110 2.76 0.95 -10.73
N THR A 111 1.77 1.41 -11.47
CA THR A 111 0.52 0.68 -11.73
C THR A 111 0.39 0.44 -13.22
N LYS A 112 0.04 -0.78 -13.62
CA LYS A 112 -0.18 -1.15 -15.01
C LYS A 112 -1.47 -1.92 -15.19
N LEU A 113 -2.12 -1.72 -16.36
CA LEU A 113 -3.21 -2.56 -16.81
C LEU A 113 -2.64 -3.86 -17.40
N ALA A 114 -3.21 -4.99 -17.05
CA ALA A 114 -2.80 -6.29 -17.55
C ALA A 114 -4.02 -7.04 -18.11
N CYS A 115 -4.00 -7.24 -19.40
CA CYS A 115 -4.94 -8.05 -20.19
C CYS A 115 -4.17 -8.63 -21.40
N SER A 116 -4.83 -9.42 -22.23
CA SER A 116 -4.20 -10.04 -23.41
C SER A 116 -3.61 -9.04 -24.41
N ALA A 117 -4.23 -7.85 -24.53
CA ALA A 117 -3.84 -6.79 -25.45
C ALA A 117 -3.30 -5.53 -24.74
N CYS A 118 -2.92 -5.62 -23.46
CA CYS A 118 -2.53 -4.46 -22.65
C CYS A 118 -1.02 -4.22 -22.57
N ALA A 119 -0.19 -5.14 -23.06
CA ALA A 119 1.26 -4.93 -23.05
C ALA A 119 1.60 -3.65 -23.86
N GLU A 120 2.57 -2.85 -23.37
CA GLU A 120 2.93 -1.57 -23.99
C GLU A 120 3.38 -1.73 -25.46
N ASP A 121 4.02 -2.84 -25.76
CA ASP A 121 4.50 -3.22 -27.08
C ASP A 121 3.48 -4.02 -27.94
N TYR A 122 2.27 -4.25 -27.40
CA TYR A 122 1.25 -4.99 -28.11
C TYR A 122 0.86 -4.27 -29.41
N THR A 123 0.93 -5.03 -30.50
CA THR A 123 0.53 -4.58 -31.83
C THR A 123 -0.74 -5.34 -32.22
N ASP A 124 -1.76 -4.62 -32.54
CA ASP A 124 -3.03 -5.16 -33.04
C ASP A 124 -2.81 -5.85 -34.37
N PRO A 125 -3.12 -7.15 -34.50
CA PRO A 125 -2.86 -7.91 -35.72
C PRO A 125 -3.71 -7.45 -36.93
N GLU A 126 -4.87 -6.83 -36.72
CA GLU A 126 -5.74 -6.38 -37.78
C GLU A 126 -5.32 -5.02 -38.34
N SER A 127 -4.97 -4.09 -37.44
CA SER A 127 -4.62 -2.72 -37.84
C SER A 127 -3.11 -2.47 -37.98
N GLY A 128 -2.27 -3.37 -37.48
CA GLY A 128 -0.81 -3.21 -37.40
C GLY A 128 -0.35 -2.08 -36.47
N LYS A 129 -1.24 -1.51 -35.63
CA LYS A 129 -0.94 -0.38 -34.77
C LYS A 129 -0.65 -0.84 -33.35
N LYS A 130 0.23 -0.12 -32.65
CA LYS A 130 0.50 -0.34 -31.21
C LYS A 130 -0.67 0.21 -30.39
N THR A 131 -1.46 -0.67 -29.77
CA THR A 131 -2.66 -0.32 -29.00
C THR A 131 -2.54 -0.60 -27.51
N GLY A 132 -1.38 -1.04 -27.02
CA GLY A 132 -1.12 -1.32 -25.60
C GLY A 132 -1.17 -0.08 -24.71
N TYR A 133 -0.89 -0.30 -23.42
CA TYR A 133 -0.97 0.74 -22.38
C TYR A 133 0.37 0.91 -21.69
N LYS A 134 0.78 2.17 -21.49
CA LYS A 134 1.96 2.50 -20.69
C LYS A 134 1.65 2.37 -19.19
N ALA A 135 2.60 1.85 -18.43
CA ALA A 135 2.49 1.85 -16.98
C ALA A 135 2.47 3.29 -16.44
N GLY A 136 1.54 3.55 -15.53
CA GLY A 136 1.47 4.81 -14.79
C GLY A 136 2.37 4.79 -13.55
N GLU A 137 3.04 5.90 -13.26
CA GLU A 137 3.67 6.09 -11.96
C GLU A 137 2.60 6.12 -10.87
N ALA A 138 2.93 5.59 -9.71
CA ALA A 138 2.03 5.58 -8.57
C ALA A 138 2.77 5.95 -7.29
N SER A 139 2.04 6.58 -6.39
CA SER A 139 2.48 6.88 -5.04
C SER A 139 1.44 6.41 -4.04
N GLN A 140 1.86 6.11 -2.83
CA GLN A 140 0.93 5.77 -1.76
C GLN A 140 1.38 6.36 -0.42
N TRP A 141 0.41 6.59 0.44
CA TRP A 141 0.64 6.63 1.87
C TRP A 141 -0.11 5.46 2.50
N PHE A 142 0.41 4.96 3.61
CA PHE A 142 -0.27 3.89 4.32
C PHE A 142 -0.09 4.01 5.83
N THR A 143 -1.03 3.41 6.52
CA THR A 143 -0.95 3.20 7.95
C THR A 143 -1.25 1.73 8.25
N SER A 144 -0.65 1.23 9.31
CA SER A 144 -0.95 -0.09 9.85
C SER A 144 -1.14 0.02 11.34
N PHE A 145 -2.11 -0.73 11.85
CA PHE A 145 -2.38 -0.89 13.26
C PHE A 145 -2.23 -2.36 13.62
N GLY A 146 -1.41 -2.66 14.62
CA GLY A 146 -1.14 -4.01 15.07
C GLY A 146 -1.28 -4.18 16.57
N ILE A 147 -1.44 -5.44 16.97
CA ILE A 147 -1.50 -5.86 18.37
C ILE A 147 -0.52 -7.02 18.51
N GLN A 148 0.33 -6.92 19.54
CA GLN A 148 1.25 -7.97 19.89
C GLN A 148 0.49 -9.16 20.50
N LEU A 149 0.55 -10.31 19.83
CA LEU A 149 -0.02 -11.57 20.32
C LEU A 149 0.94 -12.30 21.25
N THR A 150 2.22 -12.27 20.91
CA THR A 150 3.33 -12.81 21.68
C THR A 150 4.54 -11.89 21.55
N GLN A 151 5.60 -12.13 22.29
CA GLN A 151 6.84 -11.36 22.15
C GLN A 151 7.45 -11.46 20.73
N LEU A 152 7.10 -12.50 19.97
CA LEU A 152 7.65 -12.79 18.66
C LEU A 152 6.69 -12.49 17.50
N ILE A 153 5.38 -12.39 17.76
CA ILE A 153 4.37 -12.35 16.71
C ILE A 153 3.34 -11.27 17.02
N ASP A 154 3.13 -10.39 16.03
CA ASP A 154 2.08 -9.39 16.00
C ASP A 154 1.12 -9.66 14.85
N ILE A 155 -0.16 -9.35 15.05
CA ILE A 155 -1.16 -9.29 13.98
C ILE A 155 -1.46 -7.84 13.67
N HIS A 156 -1.57 -7.49 12.39
CA HIS A 156 -1.86 -6.13 12.00
C HIS A 156 -2.86 -6.01 10.86
N MET A 157 -3.60 -4.92 10.87
CA MET A 157 -4.42 -4.45 9.76
C MET A 157 -3.78 -3.24 9.13
N SER A 158 -3.87 -3.11 7.83
CA SER A 158 -3.29 -1.99 7.09
C SER A 158 -4.29 -1.35 6.15
N TYR A 159 -4.14 -0.04 5.98
CA TYR A 159 -4.85 0.77 5.02
C TYR A 159 -3.85 1.52 4.15
N ARG A 160 -4.01 1.42 2.84
CA ARG A 160 -3.17 2.07 1.83
C ARG A 160 -4.03 2.94 0.93
N SER A 161 -3.67 4.20 0.78
CA SER A 161 -4.27 5.10 -0.20
C SER A 161 -3.28 5.26 -1.36
N VAL A 162 -3.65 4.76 -2.51
CA VAL A 162 -2.84 4.73 -3.71
C VAL A 162 -3.33 5.77 -4.69
N THR A 163 -2.43 6.65 -5.10
CA THR A 163 -2.65 7.63 -6.16
C THR A 163 -1.84 7.19 -7.39
N SER A 164 -2.54 6.83 -8.45
CA SER A 164 -1.93 6.44 -9.72
C SER A 164 -1.98 7.62 -10.69
N LYS A 165 -0.87 7.90 -11.37
CA LYS A 165 -0.92 8.74 -12.57
C LYS A 165 -1.71 7.99 -13.65
N LYS A 166 -2.34 8.75 -14.54
CA LYS A 166 -3.17 8.18 -15.61
C LYS A 166 -2.37 7.20 -16.46
N ILE A 167 -2.90 5.99 -16.61
CA ILE A 167 -2.41 4.98 -17.54
C ILE A 167 -2.83 5.45 -18.93
N GLU A 168 -1.89 5.56 -19.87
CA GLU A 168 -2.12 6.10 -21.20
C GLU A 168 -2.11 4.98 -22.25
N GLN A 169 -3.15 4.92 -23.06
CA GLN A 169 -3.17 4.05 -24.23
C GLN A 169 -2.25 4.61 -25.32
N VAL A 170 -1.35 3.78 -25.83
CA VAL A 170 -0.27 4.20 -26.74
C VAL A 170 -0.80 4.85 -28.02
N PHE A 171 -1.89 4.32 -28.58
CA PHE A 171 -2.43 4.81 -29.87
C PHE A 171 -3.40 5.98 -29.74
N SER A 172 -4.38 5.87 -28.83
CA SER A 172 -5.43 6.88 -28.69
C SER A 172 -5.05 8.05 -27.79
N GLY A 173 -4.02 7.89 -26.95
CA GLY A 173 -3.69 8.84 -25.89
C GLY A 173 -4.75 8.90 -24.78
N THR A 174 -5.74 8.02 -24.79
CA THR A 174 -6.77 7.95 -23.74
C THR A 174 -6.10 7.64 -22.39
N LYS A 175 -6.47 8.42 -21.38
CA LYS A 175 -5.86 8.35 -20.04
C LYS A 175 -6.88 7.90 -19.02
N VAL A 176 -6.61 6.78 -18.34
CA VAL A 176 -7.46 6.24 -17.26
C VAL A 176 -6.72 6.28 -15.94
N ASN A 177 -7.41 6.69 -14.88
CA ASN A 177 -6.88 6.74 -13.52
C ASN A 177 -7.42 5.56 -12.71
N TYR A 178 -6.52 4.87 -12.01
CA TYR A 178 -6.87 3.73 -11.17
C TYR A 178 -6.43 3.95 -9.71
N SER A 179 -6.54 5.19 -9.24
CA SER A 179 -6.33 5.51 -7.83
C SER A 179 -7.37 4.79 -6.95
N GLY A 180 -6.97 4.42 -5.75
CA GLY A 180 -7.87 3.67 -4.87
C GLY A 180 -7.30 3.41 -3.50
N ASN A 181 -8.09 2.71 -2.69
CA ASN A 181 -7.73 2.35 -1.33
C ASN A 181 -7.65 0.82 -1.20
N VAL A 182 -6.58 0.34 -0.59
CA VAL A 182 -6.36 -1.09 -0.35
C VAL A 182 -6.30 -1.34 1.14
N ARG A 183 -7.11 -2.29 1.62
CA ARG A 183 -7.07 -2.79 3.00
C ARG A 183 -6.41 -4.15 3.01
N GLY A 184 -5.63 -4.44 4.03
CA GLY A 184 -4.95 -5.72 4.18
C GLY A 184 -4.81 -6.15 5.62
N ILE A 185 -4.48 -7.42 5.79
CA ILE A 185 -4.13 -8.03 7.08
C ILE A 185 -2.76 -8.66 6.98
N GLY A 186 -2.07 -8.81 8.10
CA GLY A 186 -0.74 -9.40 8.10
C GLY A 186 -0.27 -9.83 9.47
N LEU A 187 0.91 -10.43 9.46
CA LEU A 187 1.67 -10.83 10.64
C LEU A 187 3.03 -10.13 10.61
N ALA A 188 3.54 -9.82 11.79
CA ALA A 188 4.90 -9.36 11.96
C ALA A 188 5.64 -10.28 12.92
N PHE A 189 6.90 -10.56 12.62
CA PHE A 189 7.79 -11.42 13.36
C PHE A 189 8.94 -10.57 13.92
N ASN A 190 9.05 -10.55 15.24
CA ASN A 190 10.04 -9.79 15.99
C ASN A 190 11.20 -10.70 16.42
N PHE A 191 12.47 -10.27 16.22
CA PHE A 191 13.67 -11.04 16.57
C PHE A 191 14.90 -10.15 16.80
#